data_547a6e184a25e0729936c282a737ee8c
#
_entry.id   547a6e184a25e0729936c282a737ee8c
#
_cell.length_a   1.000
_cell.length_b   1.000
_cell.length_c   1.000
_cell.angle_alpha   90.00
_cell.angle_beta   90.00
_cell.angle_gamma   90.00
#
_symmetry.space_group_name_H-M   'P 1'
#
loop_
_entity.id
_entity.type
_entity.pdbx_description
1 polymer ?
#
loop_
_entity_poly.entity_id
_entity_poly.type
_entity_poly.pdbx_seq_one_letter_code
_entity_poly.pdbx_strand_id
1 'polypeptide(L)'
;SRQSYVAPATPLQRQLAVMWSEVLAVGRIGLHDNFFDLGGHSLLAVQLIARIQKVVDRPLALMELFQFPTLATLAEHLEGERRDTSPEILVLREGRNAPPLFCFDPTGTHVQAYRPLALSMADERPVYGLSLSHLFTMRWQDVSIHQLAEQQARLIRERQRQGPYHLLGWSNGGVLALAVARLLEQGGDSVAFLGLLDTQPDQAVSAAGDATPVEELMTYIRRDRRGDFESIPQHEREALQQHLASLADDNRLEYAIQWARERNFLSDEEAEASIGSLKLGYALAREAARFVTV
;
A
#
# COMPACT_ATOMS: atom_id res chain seq x y z
N SER A 1 -17.88 -18.12 7.47
CA SER A 1 -19.19 -17.87 8.10
C SER A 1 -19.79 -16.66 7.42
N ARG A 2 -20.99 -16.79 6.84
CA ARG A 2 -21.75 -15.64 6.33
C ARG A 2 -22.06 -14.73 7.52
N GLN A 3 -21.47 -13.53 7.56
CA GLN A 3 -21.87 -12.51 8.50
C GLN A 3 -23.37 -12.25 8.30
N SER A 4 -24.12 -12.10 9.41
CA SER A 4 -25.53 -11.80 9.33
C SER A 4 -25.72 -10.45 8.64
N TYR A 5 -26.60 -10.39 7.66
CA TYR A 5 -26.89 -9.14 6.96
C TYR A 5 -27.39 -8.07 7.94
N VAL A 6 -26.74 -6.93 7.95
CA VAL A 6 -27.15 -5.71 8.65
C VAL A 6 -27.46 -4.65 7.61
N ALA A 7 -28.69 -4.11 7.65
CA ALA A 7 -29.14 -3.11 6.68
C ALA A 7 -28.45 -1.75 6.90
N PRO A 8 -28.13 -0.99 5.83
CA PRO A 8 -27.69 0.40 5.93
C PRO A 8 -28.72 1.28 6.62
N ALA A 9 -28.29 2.01 7.67
CA ALA A 9 -29.17 2.77 8.55
C ALA A 9 -29.17 4.28 8.28
N THR A 10 -28.00 4.87 7.91
CA THR A 10 -27.93 6.32 7.63
C THR A 10 -28.25 6.64 6.16
N PRO A 11 -28.59 7.89 5.82
CA PRO A 11 -28.78 8.30 4.43
C PRO A 11 -27.54 8.03 3.57
N LEU A 12 -26.33 8.34 4.07
CA LEU A 12 -25.09 8.10 3.35
C LEU A 12 -24.84 6.61 3.15
N GLN A 13 -25.04 5.79 4.20
CA GLN A 13 -24.90 4.33 4.08
C GLN A 13 -25.82 3.74 3.01
N ARG A 14 -27.07 4.21 2.93
CA ARG A 14 -28.02 3.77 1.88
C ARG A 14 -27.55 4.17 0.47
N GLN A 15 -27.04 5.40 0.32
CA GLN A 15 -26.50 5.87 -0.97
C GLN A 15 -25.29 5.06 -1.39
N LEU A 16 -24.35 4.84 -0.48
CA LEU A 16 -23.17 4.00 -0.73
C LEU A 16 -23.55 2.58 -1.11
N ALA A 17 -24.53 1.98 -0.41
CA ALA A 17 -25.01 0.62 -0.71
C ALA A 17 -25.59 0.49 -2.13
N VAL A 18 -26.31 1.52 -2.60
CA VAL A 18 -26.83 1.57 -3.98
C VAL A 18 -25.65 1.64 -4.98
N MET A 19 -24.69 2.53 -4.75
CA MET A 19 -23.52 2.67 -5.64
C MET A 19 -22.69 1.38 -5.70
N TRP A 20 -22.49 0.73 -4.55
CA TRP A 20 -21.76 -0.55 -4.50
C TRP A 20 -22.50 -1.65 -5.25
N SER A 21 -23.83 -1.76 -5.02
CA SER A 21 -24.70 -2.71 -5.71
C SER A 21 -24.62 -2.58 -7.23
N GLU A 22 -24.64 -1.34 -7.73
CA GLU A 22 -24.53 -1.05 -9.16
C GLU A 22 -23.14 -1.37 -9.73
N VAL A 23 -22.07 -0.98 -9.01
CA VAL A 23 -20.68 -1.18 -9.48
C VAL A 23 -20.29 -2.65 -9.43
N LEU A 24 -20.70 -3.36 -8.37
CA LEU A 24 -20.38 -4.79 -8.18
C LEU A 24 -21.37 -5.74 -8.90
N ALA A 25 -22.47 -5.20 -9.43
CA ALA A 25 -23.58 -5.97 -10.01
C ALA A 25 -24.16 -7.01 -9.03
N VAL A 26 -24.22 -6.67 -7.72
CA VAL A 26 -24.80 -7.52 -6.67
C VAL A 26 -26.11 -6.92 -6.17
N GLY A 27 -27.08 -7.76 -5.86
CA GLY A 27 -28.44 -7.33 -5.55
C GLY A 27 -28.62 -6.64 -4.20
N ARG A 28 -27.71 -6.82 -3.23
CA ARG A 28 -27.87 -6.31 -1.86
C ARG A 28 -26.55 -6.20 -1.14
N ILE A 29 -26.31 -5.05 -0.53
CA ILE A 29 -25.09 -4.72 0.23
C ILE A 29 -25.48 -4.48 1.70
N GLY A 30 -24.81 -5.17 2.62
CA GLY A 30 -24.93 -4.97 4.06
C GLY A 30 -23.84 -4.06 4.63
N LEU A 31 -24.03 -3.58 5.86
CA LEU A 31 -23.08 -2.68 6.53
C LEU A 31 -21.67 -3.26 6.66
N HIS A 32 -21.56 -4.56 6.91
CA HIS A 32 -20.29 -5.23 7.15
C HIS A 32 -19.72 -5.92 5.92
N ASP A 33 -20.38 -5.81 4.77
CA ASP A 33 -19.89 -6.35 3.52
C ASP A 33 -18.63 -5.60 3.11
N ASN A 34 -17.61 -6.37 2.73
CA ASN A 34 -16.34 -5.85 2.23
C ASN A 34 -16.39 -5.77 0.71
N PHE A 35 -16.04 -4.63 0.14
CA PHE A 35 -16.05 -4.36 -1.30
C PHE A 35 -15.27 -5.42 -2.09
N PHE A 36 -14.08 -5.78 -1.61
CA PHE A 36 -13.19 -6.70 -2.30
C PHE A 36 -13.66 -8.16 -2.17
N ASP A 37 -14.22 -8.53 -1.03
CA ASP A 37 -14.81 -9.88 -0.82
C ASP A 37 -16.04 -10.13 -1.69
N LEU A 38 -16.75 -9.06 -2.10
CA LEU A 38 -17.88 -9.11 -3.02
C LEU A 38 -17.48 -9.11 -4.51
N GLY A 39 -16.18 -9.21 -4.81
CA GLY A 39 -15.65 -9.23 -6.17
C GLY A 39 -15.16 -7.87 -6.68
N GLY A 40 -15.09 -6.87 -5.81
CA GLY A 40 -14.48 -5.59 -6.13
C GLY A 40 -12.99 -5.74 -6.44
N HIS A 41 -12.54 -5.04 -7.45
CA HIS A 41 -11.13 -4.94 -7.85
C HIS A 41 -10.81 -3.48 -8.21
N SER A 42 -9.55 -3.17 -8.47
CA SER A 42 -9.07 -1.80 -8.65
C SER A 42 -9.88 -0.97 -9.66
N LEU A 43 -10.25 -1.55 -10.81
CA LEU A 43 -11.05 -0.85 -11.82
C LEU A 43 -12.45 -0.51 -11.32
N LEU A 44 -13.11 -1.44 -10.63
CA LEU A 44 -14.43 -1.19 -10.02
C LEU A 44 -14.33 -0.22 -8.85
N ALA A 45 -13.22 -0.24 -8.11
CA ALA A 45 -12.94 0.69 -7.03
C ALA A 45 -12.83 2.14 -7.55
N VAL A 46 -12.12 2.36 -8.65
CA VAL A 46 -12.03 3.67 -9.32
C VAL A 46 -13.43 4.17 -9.75
N GLN A 47 -14.23 3.29 -10.36
CA GLN A 47 -15.59 3.65 -10.76
C GLN A 47 -16.48 4.01 -9.56
N LEU A 48 -16.34 3.28 -8.46
CA LEU A 48 -17.07 3.55 -7.23
C LEU A 48 -16.67 4.92 -6.64
N ILE A 49 -15.38 5.20 -6.54
CA ILE A 49 -14.84 6.46 -6.02
C ILE A 49 -15.33 7.64 -6.82
N ALA A 50 -15.26 7.58 -8.14
CA ALA A 50 -15.76 8.64 -9.03
C ALA A 50 -17.26 8.93 -8.81
N ARG A 51 -18.05 7.92 -8.42
CA ARG A 51 -19.46 8.11 -8.07
C ARG A 51 -19.64 8.72 -6.68
N ILE A 52 -18.86 8.25 -5.69
CA ILE A 52 -18.90 8.74 -4.32
C ILE A 52 -18.51 10.23 -4.28
N GLN A 53 -17.44 10.62 -4.98
CA GLN A 53 -16.96 12.01 -5.03
C GLN A 53 -18.03 13.00 -5.51
N LYS A 54 -18.95 12.58 -6.40
CA LYS A 54 -20.07 13.41 -6.87
C LYS A 54 -21.13 13.69 -5.79
N VAL A 55 -21.14 12.88 -4.73
CA VAL A 55 -22.15 12.95 -3.66
C VAL A 55 -21.60 13.59 -2.40
N VAL A 56 -20.33 13.34 -2.07
CA VAL A 56 -19.76 13.81 -0.80
C VAL A 56 -19.01 15.14 -0.91
N ASP A 57 -18.96 15.76 -2.09
CA ASP A 57 -18.35 17.06 -2.38
C ASP A 57 -16.93 17.21 -1.78
N ARG A 58 -16.15 16.12 -1.82
CA ARG A 58 -14.74 16.11 -1.43
C ARG A 58 -13.96 15.12 -2.29
N PRO A 59 -12.65 15.37 -2.51
CA PRO A 59 -11.80 14.36 -3.12
C PRO A 59 -11.73 13.13 -2.21
N LEU A 60 -11.82 11.95 -2.82
CA LEU A 60 -11.68 10.65 -2.17
C LEU A 60 -10.60 9.89 -2.91
N ALA A 61 -9.52 9.55 -2.23
CA ALA A 61 -8.46 8.76 -2.83
C ALA A 61 -8.87 7.28 -2.92
N LEU A 62 -8.41 6.59 -3.97
CA LEU A 62 -8.60 5.15 -4.13
C LEU A 62 -8.16 4.38 -2.87
N MET A 63 -7.15 4.91 -2.21
CA MET A 63 -6.61 4.40 -0.97
C MET A 63 -7.63 4.33 0.18
N GLU A 64 -8.48 5.31 0.29
CA GLU A 64 -9.48 5.35 1.37
C GLU A 64 -10.46 4.17 1.28
N LEU A 65 -10.79 3.70 0.08
CA LEU A 65 -11.60 2.49 -0.08
C LEU A 65 -10.85 1.22 0.37
N PHE A 66 -9.53 1.17 0.18
CA PHE A 66 -8.72 0.06 0.69
C PHE A 66 -8.59 0.09 2.22
N GLN A 67 -8.50 1.28 2.80
CA GLN A 67 -8.43 1.46 4.26
C GLN A 67 -9.77 1.20 4.95
N PHE A 68 -10.87 1.59 4.30
CA PHE A 68 -12.23 1.46 4.81
C PHE A 68 -13.06 0.55 3.89
N PRO A 69 -12.70 -0.75 3.78
CA PRO A 69 -13.22 -1.60 2.73
C PRO A 69 -14.64 -2.11 2.99
N THR A 70 -15.24 -1.83 4.16
CA THR A 70 -16.63 -2.17 4.43
C THR A 70 -17.53 -0.95 4.27
N LEU A 71 -18.82 -1.18 3.97
CA LEU A 71 -19.79 -0.09 3.84
C LEU A 71 -19.84 0.76 5.11
N ALA A 72 -19.81 0.12 6.29
CA ALA A 72 -19.85 0.80 7.58
C ALA A 72 -18.62 1.69 7.78
N THR A 73 -17.42 1.14 7.62
CA THR A 73 -16.17 1.88 7.85
C THR A 73 -15.98 3.02 6.86
N LEU A 74 -16.37 2.82 5.60
CA LEU A 74 -16.31 3.87 4.59
C LEU A 74 -17.31 5.00 4.90
N ALA A 75 -18.54 4.66 5.28
CA ALA A 75 -19.53 5.66 5.64
C ALA A 75 -19.10 6.47 6.86
N GLU A 76 -18.62 5.81 7.91
CA GLU A 76 -18.11 6.47 9.11
C GLU A 76 -16.92 7.40 8.78
N HIS A 77 -16.02 6.98 7.93
CA HIS A 77 -14.91 7.81 7.45
C HIS A 77 -15.39 9.04 6.67
N LEU A 78 -16.40 8.88 5.83
CA LEU A 78 -16.98 9.98 5.03
C LEU A 78 -17.83 10.95 5.87
N GLU A 79 -18.48 10.50 6.94
CA GLU A 79 -19.27 11.30 7.86
C GLU A 79 -18.42 12.00 8.94
N GLY A 80 -17.23 11.44 9.26
CA GLY A 80 -16.32 11.99 10.25
C GLY A 80 -15.56 13.21 9.71
N GLU A 81 -15.43 14.25 10.52
CA GLU A 81 -14.45 15.30 10.24
C GLU A 81 -13.06 14.68 10.09
N ARG A 82 -12.28 15.18 9.11
CA ARG A 82 -10.88 14.76 8.85
C ARG A 82 -10.13 14.56 10.18
N ARG A 83 -10.11 13.37 10.70
CA ARG A 83 -8.98 12.91 11.49
C ARG A 83 -7.93 12.48 10.47
N ASP A 84 -6.90 13.27 10.38
CA ASP A 84 -5.72 13.13 9.49
C ASP A 84 -4.83 11.91 9.86
N THR A 85 -5.44 10.83 10.28
CA THR A 85 -4.71 9.61 10.67
C THR A 85 -5.34 8.41 9.99
N SER A 86 -4.83 8.09 8.80
CA SER A 86 -4.93 6.70 8.33
C SER A 86 -4.43 5.78 9.45
N PRO A 87 -5.18 4.76 9.85
CA PRO A 87 -4.74 3.90 10.94
C PRO A 87 -3.40 3.27 10.54
N GLU A 88 -2.36 3.52 11.33
CA GLU A 88 -1.02 2.95 11.14
C GLU A 88 -1.02 1.42 11.26
N ILE A 89 -2.01 0.87 11.97
CA ILE A 89 -2.25 -0.57 12.12
C ILE A 89 -3.65 -0.92 11.62
N LEU A 90 -3.73 -1.80 10.63
CA LEU A 90 -4.98 -2.36 10.13
C LEU A 90 -5.16 -3.80 10.64
N VAL A 91 -6.39 -4.14 11.02
CA VAL A 91 -6.75 -5.52 11.35
C VAL A 91 -7.08 -6.25 10.05
N LEU A 92 -6.19 -7.13 9.61
CA LEU A 92 -6.38 -7.95 8.42
C LEU A 92 -7.22 -9.20 8.73
N ARG A 93 -7.05 -9.74 9.93
CA ARG A 93 -7.85 -10.82 10.49
C ARG A 93 -7.89 -10.69 12.01
N GLU A 94 -9.09 -10.75 12.56
CA GLU A 94 -9.27 -10.94 13.99
C GLU A 94 -8.85 -12.35 14.38
N GLY A 95 -8.36 -12.52 15.61
CA GLY A 95 -7.94 -13.82 16.09
C GLY A 95 -7.76 -13.85 17.58
N ARG A 96 -7.54 -15.06 18.12
CA ARG A 96 -7.37 -15.32 19.56
C ARG A 96 -6.39 -16.47 19.77
N ASN A 97 -5.85 -16.54 20.99
CA ASN A 97 -5.09 -17.70 21.49
C ASN A 97 -3.77 -18.04 20.78
N ALA A 98 -3.28 -17.15 19.93
CA ALA A 98 -1.95 -17.29 19.33
C ALA A 98 -1.28 -15.91 19.19
N PRO A 99 0.06 -15.85 19.21
CA PRO A 99 0.78 -14.60 18.99
C PRO A 99 0.44 -13.98 17.62
N PRO A 100 0.21 -12.67 17.54
CA PRO A 100 -0.10 -11.98 16.29
C PRO A 100 0.98 -12.14 15.22
N LEU A 101 0.55 -12.09 13.94
CA LEU A 101 1.44 -11.87 12.81
C LEU A 101 1.35 -10.41 12.39
N PHE A 102 2.49 -9.73 12.33
CA PHE A 102 2.59 -8.34 11.86
C PHE A 102 3.13 -8.33 10.44
N CYS A 103 2.35 -7.78 9.50
CA CYS A 103 2.66 -7.71 8.09
C CYS A 103 3.04 -6.28 7.70
N PHE A 104 4.19 -6.11 7.07
CA PHE A 104 4.75 -4.80 6.71
C PHE A 104 4.36 -4.38 5.30
N ASP A 105 3.94 -3.13 5.16
CA ASP A 105 3.52 -2.53 3.89
C ASP A 105 4.61 -2.68 2.80
N PRO A 106 4.29 -3.30 1.66
CA PRO A 106 5.24 -3.49 0.57
C PRO A 106 5.44 -2.24 -0.31
N THR A 107 4.91 -1.08 0.11
CA THR A 107 5.02 0.23 -0.57
C THR A 107 4.43 0.32 -2.00
N GLY A 108 3.69 -0.64 -2.43
CA GLY A 108 3.11 -0.60 -3.79
C GLY A 108 1.71 -1.15 -3.90
N THR A 109 1.33 -2.00 -2.96
CA THR A 109 0.05 -2.72 -3.01
C THR A 109 -0.73 -2.64 -1.71
N HIS A 110 -0.21 -1.92 -0.74
CA HIS A 110 -0.73 -1.79 0.61
C HIS A 110 -0.80 -3.10 1.40
N VAL A 111 -0.86 -2.96 2.70
CA VAL A 111 -0.99 -4.08 3.65
C VAL A 111 -2.20 -4.96 3.39
N GLN A 112 -3.23 -4.47 2.68
CA GLN A 112 -4.39 -5.28 2.27
C GLN A 112 -4.02 -6.45 1.34
N ALA A 113 -2.88 -6.39 0.65
CA ALA A 113 -2.38 -7.50 -0.15
C ALA A 113 -2.14 -8.78 0.66
N TYR A 114 -1.93 -8.67 1.98
CA TYR A 114 -1.80 -9.83 2.87
C TYR A 114 -3.14 -10.43 3.30
N ARG A 115 -4.29 -9.79 2.99
CA ARG A 115 -5.60 -10.29 3.43
C ARG A 115 -5.92 -11.71 2.94
N PRO A 116 -5.70 -12.08 1.67
CA PRO A 116 -5.91 -13.46 1.22
C PRO A 116 -5.05 -14.46 2.01
N LEU A 117 -3.78 -14.13 2.28
CA LEU A 117 -2.91 -14.94 3.11
C LEU A 117 -3.47 -15.07 4.53
N ALA A 118 -3.84 -13.95 5.15
CA ALA A 118 -4.40 -13.93 6.51
C ALA A 118 -5.65 -14.83 6.64
N LEU A 119 -6.51 -14.80 5.63
CA LEU A 119 -7.74 -15.61 5.62
C LEU A 119 -7.50 -17.10 5.32
N SER A 120 -6.41 -17.44 4.64
CA SER A 120 -6.06 -18.83 4.29
C SER A 120 -5.28 -19.57 5.38
N MET A 121 -4.76 -18.85 6.39
CA MET A 121 -4.00 -19.47 7.48
C MET A 121 -4.89 -20.40 8.33
N ALA A 122 -4.40 -21.59 8.65
CA ALA A 122 -5.16 -22.61 9.39
C ALA A 122 -5.34 -22.29 10.87
N ASP A 123 -4.45 -21.49 11.45
CA ASP A 123 -4.53 -21.09 12.86
C ASP A 123 -5.46 -19.85 13.03
N GLU A 124 -5.85 -19.59 14.28
CA GLU A 124 -6.72 -18.46 14.64
C GLU A 124 -5.94 -17.24 15.15
N ARG A 125 -4.67 -17.08 14.76
CA ARG A 125 -3.88 -15.92 15.21
C ARG A 125 -4.42 -14.60 14.61
N PRO A 126 -4.35 -13.50 15.36
CA PRO A 126 -4.60 -12.18 14.80
C PRO A 126 -3.56 -11.85 13.72
N VAL A 127 -3.97 -11.14 12.67
CA VAL A 127 -3.05 -10.62 11.63
C VAL A 127 -3.24 -9.13 11.50
N TYR A 128 -2.18 -8.39 11.72
CA TYR A 128 -2.15 -6.94 11.64
C TYR A 128 -1.29 -6.47 10.48
N GLY A 129 -1.79 -5.50 9.73
CA GLY A 129 -1.03 -4.80 8.70
C GLY A 129 -0.48 -3.49 9.23
N LEU A 130 0.81 -3.26 9.08
CA LEU A 130 1.50 -2.02 9.44
C LEU A 130 1.59 -1.13 8.22
N SER A 131 0.74 -0.09 8.17
CA SER A 131 0.59 0.79 7.01
C SER A 131 1.62 1.92 7.00
N LEU A 132 2.09 2.26 5.82
CA LEU A 132 2.94 3.41 5.55
C LEU A 132 2.21 4.52 4.77
N SER A 133 0.90 4.41 4.58
CA SER A 133 0.13 5.35 3.75
C SER A 133 0.19 6.80 4.24
N HIS A 134 0.38 7.05 5.54
CA HIS A 134 0.57 8.39 6.10
C HIS A 134 1.86 9.08 5.60
N LEU A 135 2.83 8.30 5.07
CA LEU A 135 4.09 8.83 4.55
C LEU A 135 4.01 9.30 3.11
N PHE A 136 2.92 9.00 2.39
CA PHE A 136 2.78 9.36 0.97
C PHE A 136 2.77 10.88 0.74
N THR A 137 2.45 11.66 1.76
CA THR A 137 2.51 13.13 1.74
C THR A 137 3.86 13.70 2.18
N MET A 138 4.77 12.86 2.68
CA MET A 138 6.10 13.29 3.11
C MET A 138 7.05 13.48 1.93
N ARG A 139 8.08 14.30 2.14
CA ARG A 139 9.19 14.36 1.18
C ARG A 139 9.98 13.06 1.29
N TRP A 140 10.13 12.34 0.19
CA TRP A 140 10.81 11.05 0.16
C TRP A 140 12.29 11.12 0.58
N GLN A 141 12.93 12.30 0.44
CA GLN A 141 14.31 12.56 0.90
C GLN A 141 14.46 12.48 2.42
N ASP A 142 13.38 12.73 3.16
CA ASP A 142 13.35 12.76 4.62
C ASP A 142 13.01 11.40 5.23
N VAL A 143 12.77 10.38 4.42
CA VAL A 143 12.45 9.02 4.87
C VAL A 143 13.71 8.30 5.34
N SER A 144 13.69 7.83 6.58
CA SER A 144 14.74 7.00 7.19
C SER A 144 14.19 5.64 7.61
N ILE A 145 14.81 4.56 7.15
CA ILE A 145 14.46 3.19 7.56
C ILE A 145 14.55 3.02 9.08
N HIS A 146 15.54 3.64 9.71
CA HIS A 146 15.71 3.54 11.16
C HIS A 146 14.53 4.17 11.91
N GLN A 147 14.13 5.39 11.53
CA GLN A 147 12.98 6.06 12.14
C GLN A 147 11.68 5.31 11.90
N LEU A 148 11.49 4.76 10.71
CA LEU A 148 10.33 3.92 10.39
C LEU A 148 10.33 2.63 11.22
N ALA A 149 11.47 1.97 11.36
CA ALA A 149 11.60 0.77 12.18
C ALA A 149 11.30 1.06 13.65
N GLU A 150 11.77 2.18 14.20
CA GLU A 150 11.44 2.61 15.57
C GLU A 150 9.94 2.85 15.76
N GLN A 151 9.30 3.53 14.79
CA GLN A 151 7.86 3.79 14.81
C GLN A 151 7.09 2.48 14.76
N GLN A 152 7.40 1.60 13.81
CA GLN A 152 6.73 0.31 13.66
C GLN A 152 6.94 -0.60 14.88
N ALA A 153 8.15 -0.63 15.46
CA ALA A 153 8.43 -1.37 16.68
C ALA A 153 7.59 -0.87 17.87
N ARG A 154 7.37 0.45 17.98
CA ARG A 154 6.46 1.00 19.02
C ARG A 154 5.03 0.51 18.80
N LEU A 155 4.51 0.60 17.60
CA LEU A 155 3.15 0.14 17.24
C LEU A 155 2.96 -1.34 17.54
N ILE A 156 3.97 -2.17 17.24
CA ILE A 156 3.97 -3.60 17.55
C ILE A 156 3.88 -3.82 19.07
N ARG A 157 4.72 -3.11 19.88
CA ARG A 157 4.72 -3.23 21.34
C ARG A 157 3.43 -2.72 21.98
N GLU A 158 2.72 -1.79 21.38
CA GLU A 158 1.40 -1.36 21.82
C GLU A 158 0.35 -2.47 21.68
N ARG A 159 0.46 -3.29 20.65
CA ARG A 159 -0.44 -4.43 20.40
C ARG A 159 -0.03 -5.69 21.13
N GLN A 160 1.26 -5.94 21.22
CA GLN A 160 1.86 -7.08 21.91
C GLN A 160 3.04 -6.58 22.75
N ARG A 161 2.87 -6.49 24.07
CA ARG A 161 3.85 -5.87 24.98
C ARG A 161 5.16 -6.64 25.09
N GLN A 162 5.15 -7.93 24.85
CA GLN A 162 6.32 -8.83 24.99
C GLN A 162 6.32 -9.84 23.85
N GLY A 163 7.52 -10.17 23.36
CA GLY A 163 7.72 -11.24 22.39
C GLY A 163 7.30 -12.63 22.91
N PRO A 164 7.47 -13.67 22.14
CA PRO A 164 8.13 -13.65 20.84
C PRO A 164 7.26 -13.05 19.73
N TYR A 165 7.86 -12.24 18.88
CA TYR A 165 7.17 -11.59 17.76
C TYR A 165 7.21 -12.43 16.50
N HIS A 166 6.16 -12.30 15.65
CA HIS A 166 6.07 -12.90 14.32
C HIS A 166 5.90 -11.78 13.30
N LEU A 167 6.86 -11.67 12.41
CA LEU A 167 6.98 -10.57 11.44
C LEU A 167 6.95 -11.14 10.01
N LEU A 168 6.28 -10.46 9.10
CA LEU A 168 6.21 -10.83 7.68
C LEU A 168 6.31 -9.59 6.82
N GLY A 169 7.25 -9.57 5.88
CA GLY A 169 7.39 -8.51 4.91
C GLY A 169 7.50 -9.03 3.48
N TRP A 170 6.86 -8.35 2.55
CA TRP A 170 6.97 -8.59 1.12
C TRP A 170 7.66 -7.43 0.44
N SER A 171 8.60 -7.71 -0.49
CA SER A 171 9.34 -6.70 -1.23
C SER A 171 10.02 -5.68 -0.27
N ASN A 172 9.82 -4.38 -0.44
CA ASN A 172 10.33 -3.33 0.46
C ASN A 172 9.83 -3.48 1.90
N GLY A 173 8.63 -4.01 2.12
CA GLY A 173 8.12 -4.34 3.45
C GLY A 173 8.98 -5.39 4.17
N GLY A 174 9.63 -6.27 3.43
CA GLY A 174 10.57 -7.24 4.00
C GLY A 174 11.86 -6.60 4.51
N VAL A 175 12.35 -5.56 3.86
CA VAL A 175 13.50 -4.78 4.35
C VAL A 175 13.15 -4.08 5.66
N LEU A 176 11.96 -3.48 5.73
CA LEU A 176 11.49 -2.83 6.96
C LEU A 176 11.25 -3.86 8.08
N ALA A 177 10.68 -5.03 7.76
CA ALA A 177 10.51 -6.13 8.71
C ALA A 177 11.85 -6.60 9.30
N LEU A 178 12.89 -6.70 8.48
CA LEU A 178 14.24 -7.04 8.93
C LEU A 178 14.82 -5.96 9.84
N ALA A 179 14.64 -4.68 9.49
CA ALA A 179 15.09 -3.56 10.33
C ALA A 179 14.42 -3.56 11.69
N VAL A 180 13.09 -3.79 11.73
CA VAL A 180 12.31 -3.90 12.97
C VAL A 180 12.73 -5.11 13.78
N ALA A 181 12.95 -6.28 13.16
CA ALA A 181 13.41 -7.47 13.86
C ALA A 181 14.73 -7.22 14.59
N ARG A 182 15.73 -6.62 13.90
CA ARG A 182 17.02 -6.25 14.51
C ARG A 182 16.84 -5.28 15.67
N LEU A 183 15.98 -4.29 15.54
CA LEU A 183 15.74 -3.29 16.57
C LEU A 183 15.05 -3.90 17.80
N LEU A 184 14.11 -4.82 17.62
CA LEU A 184 13.48 -5.56 18.70
C LEU A 184 14.49 -6.45 19.45
N GLU A 185 15.32 -7.20 18.71
CA GLU A 185 16.36 -8.06 19.28
C GLU A 185 17.45 -7.28 20.02
N GLN A 186 17.88 -6.13 19.48
CA GLN A 186 18.79 -5.21 20.16
C GLN A 186 18.19 -4.66 21.47
N GLY A 187 16.88 -4.49 21.51
CA GLY A 187 16.14 -4.11 22.72
C GLY A 187 15.89 -5.23 23.72
N GLY A 188 16.40 -6.46 23.45
CA GLY A 188 16.24 -7.63 24.32
C GLY A 188 14.95 -8.41 24.11
N ASP A 189 14.16 -8.08 23.12
CA ASP A 189 12.98 -8.85 22.72
C ASP A 189 13.36 -10.07 21.85
N SER A 190 12.49 -11.06 21.76
CA SER A 190 12.70 -12.20 20.85
C SER A 190 11.77 -12.15 19.65
N VAL A 191 12.32 -12.45 18.46
CA VAL A 191 11.58 -12.64 17.22
C VAL A 191 11.56 -14.13 16.91
N ALA A 192 10.36 -14.75 17.01
CA ALA A 192 10.20 -16.19 16.75
C ALA A 192 10.02 -16.52 15.27
N PHE A 193 9.59 -15.55 14.48
CA PHE A 193 9.38 -15.72 13.04
C PHE A 193 9.66 -14.41 12.31
N LEU A 194 10.48 -14.48 11.28
CA LEU A 194 10.68 -13.41 10.29
C LEU A 194 10.54 -14.02 8.89
N GLY A 195 9.40 -13.75 8.25
CA GLY A 195 9.13 -14.15 6.87
C GLY A 195 9.49 -13.03 5.91
N LEU A 196 10.30 -13.33 4.91
CA LEU A 196 10.68 -12.38 3.86
C LEU A 196 10.21 -12.95 2.51
N LEU A 197 9.23 -12.29 1.90
CA LEU A 197 8.66 -12.68 0.62
C LEU A 197 9.20 -11.76 -0.47
N ASP A 198 9.84 -12.35 -1.47
CA ASP A 198 10.39 -11.59 -2.61
C ASP A 198 11.15 -10.33 -2.17
N THR A 199 11.91 -10.48 -1.08
CA THR A 199 12.74 -9.42 -0.48
C THR A 199 14.18 -9.68 -0.86
N GLN A 200 14.81 -8.71 -1.51
CA GLN A 200 16.19 -8.83 -2.00
C GLN A 200 17.05 -7.71 -1.40
N PRO A 201 17.49 -7.87 -0.15
CA PRO A 201 18.28 -6.84 0.53
C PRO A 201 19.61 -6.52 -0.20
N ASP A 202 20.21 -7.51 -0.83
CA ASP A 202 21.50 -7.40 -1.53
C ASP A 202 21.35 -6.78 -2.93
N GLN A 203 20.22 -6.95 -3.59
CA GLN A 203 19.93 -6.27 -4.87
C GLN A 203 19.52 -4.82 -4.67
N ALA A 204 18.95 -4.47 -3.51
CA ALA A 204 18.82 -3.08 -3.12
C ALA A 204 20.19 -2.38 -3.06
N VAL A 205 21.26 -3.12 -2.73
CA VAL A 205 22.65 -2.62 -2.76
C VAL A 205 23.19 -2.51 -4.18
N SER A 206 22.93 -3.47 -5.06
CA SER A 206 23.46 -3.46 -6.43
C SER A 206 22.59 -2.66 -7.40
N ALA A 207 21.27 -2.62 -7.18
CA ALA A 207 20.35 -1.82 -7.99
C ALA A 207 20.26 -0.36 -7.52
N ALA A 208 20.50 -0.06 -6.24
CA ALA A 208 20.62 1.33 -5.76
C ALA A 208 21.92 2.01 -6.24
N GLY A 209 22.85 1.26 -6.84
CA GLY A 209 23.98 1.87 -7.56
C GLY A 209 23.54 2.56 -8.84
N ASP A 210 22.49 2.06 -9.50
CA ASP A 210 22.07 2.54 -10.82
C ASP A 210 20.54 2.59 -11.06
N ALA A 211 19.70 1.85 -10.32
CA ALA A 211 18.25 1.90 -10.51
C ALA A 211 17.62 3.13 -9.83
N THR A 212 17.21 4.07 -10.64
CA THR A 212 16.51 5.27 -10.22
C THR A 212 15.00 5.00 -10.06
N PRO A 213 14.23 5.83 -9.33
CA PRO A 213 12.76 5.73 -9.28
C PRO A 213 12.12 5.66 -10.65
N VAL A 214 12.79 6.25 -11.62
CA VAL A 214 12.41 6.24 -13.03
C VAL A 214 12.51 4.84 -13.61
N GLU A 215 13.52 4.08 -13.27
CA GLU A 215 13.68 2.70 -13.77
C GLU A 215 12.66 1.76 -13.16
N GLU A 216 12.28 1.96 -11.89
CA GLU A 216 11.17 1.24 -11.28
C GLU A 216 9.84 1.58 -11.96
N LEU A 217 9.57 2.87 -12.19
CA LEU A 217 8.39 3.32 -12.93
C LEU A 217 8.39 2.73 -14.35
N MET A 218 9.53 2.80 -15.05
CA MET A 218 9.64 2.26 -16.40
C MET A 218 9.53 0.73 -16.43
N THR A 219 9.98 0.06 -15.38
CA THR A 219 9.81 -1.39 -15.21
C THR A 219 8.35 -1.74 -15.00
N TYR A 220 7.64 -0.97 -14.15
CA TYR A 220 6.20 -1.10 -13.95
C TYR A 220 5.42 -0.91 -15.26
N ILE A 221 5.68 0.16 -15.98
CA ILE A 221 5.06 0.46 -17.28
C ILE A 221 5.35 -0.66 -18.30
N ARG A 222 6.58 -1.14 -18.38
CA ARG A 222 6.98 -2.23 -19.29
C ARG A 222 6.30 -3.54 -18.95
N ARG A 223 6.09 -3.83 -17.67
CA ARG A 223 5.47 -5.08 -17.21
C ARG A 223 3.95 -5.07 -17.44
N ASP A 224 3.28 -4.02 -17.02
CA ASP A 224 1.82 -3.96 -16.98
C ASP A 224 1.20 -3.36 -18.24
N ARG A 225 1.98 -2.58 -19.03
CA ARG A 225 1.58 -1.95 -20.29
C ARG A 225 2.54 -2.31 -21.44
N ARG A 226 3.07 -3.52 -21.44
CA ARG A 226 4.14 -3.96 -22.34
C ARG A 226 3.84 -3.71 -23.82
N GLY A 227 2.64 -4.03 -24.29
CA GLY A 227 2.25 -3.86 -25.68
C GLY A 227 2.23 -2.38 -26.11
N ASP A 228 1.73 -1.53 -25.24
CA ASP A 228 1.64 -0.09 -25.50
C ASP A 228 3.03 0.57 -25.46
N PHE A 229 3.89 0.15 -24.53
CA PHE A 229 5.27 0.66 -24.44
C PHE A 229 6.14 0.24 -25.64
N GLU A 230 6.01 -0.99 -26.11
CA GLU A 230 6.75 -1.49 -27.27
C GLU A 230 6.28 -0.83 -28.57
N SER A 231 5.05 -0.28 -28.62
CA SER A 231 4.53 0.47 -29.76
C SER A 231 5.18 1.85 -29.93
N ILE A 232 5.85 2.37 -28.88
CA ILE A 232 6.57 3.66 -28.95
C ILE A 232 7.79 3.50 -29.85
N PRO A 233 8.00 4.41 -30.82
CA PRO A 233 9.16 4.40 -31.68
C PRO A 233 10.47 4.42 -30.88
N GLN A 234 11.47 3.67 -31.34
CA GLN A 234 12.75 3.55 -30.64
C GLN A 234 13.41 4.90 -30.36
N HIS A 235 13.36 5.83 -31.33
CA HIS A 235 13.94 7.16 -31.17
C HIS A 235 13.28 8.00 -30.07
N GLU A 236 11.97 7.81 -29.82
CA GLU A 236 11.28 8.48 -28.71
C GLU A 236 11.68 7.89 -27.35
N ARG A 237 11.88 6.58 -27.28
CA ARG A 237 12.38 5.91 -26.08
C ARG A 237 13.81 6.34 -25.73
N GLU A 238 14.66 6.49 -26.77
CA GLU A 238 16.02 6.99 -26.60
C GLU A 238 16.05 8.46 -26.19
N ALA A 239 15.17 9.30 -26.78
CA ALA A 239 15.02 10.70 -26.39
C ALA A 239 14.56 10.84 -24.93
N LEU A 240 13.63 9.98 -24.47
CA LEU A 240 13.21 9.94 -23.07
C LEU A 240 14.40 9.62 -22.16
N GLN A 241 15.17 8.58 -22.47
CA GLN A 241 16.33 8.18 -21.67
C GLN A 241 17.38 9.30 -21.58
N GLN A 242 17.69 9.93 -22.71
CA GLN A 242 18.63 11.06 -22.77
C GLN A 242 18.13 12.26 -21.95
N HIS A 243 16.84 12.57 -22.04
CA HIS A 243 16.27 13.68 -21.27
C HIS A 243 16.29 13.38 -19.79
N LEU A 244 15.85 12.17 -19.37
CA LEU A 244 15.91 11.76 -17.97
C LEU A 244 17.33 11.79 -17.41
N ALA A 245 18.34 11.38 -18.20
CA ALA A 245 19.74 11.44 -17.81
C ALA A 245 20.24 12.89 -17.59
N SER A 246 19.64 13.86 -18.26
CA SER A 246 20.02 15.29 -18.13
C SER A 246 19.39 15.99 -16.93
N LEU A 247 18.37 15.38 -16.30
CA LEU A 247 17.67 15.97 -15.16
C LEU A 247 18.35 15.60 -13.82
N ALA A 248 18.20 16.49 -12.82
CA ALA A 248 18.51 16.14 -11.45
C ALA A 248 17.57 15.04 -10.94
N ASP A 249 18.03 14.19 -10.01
CA ASP A 249 17.30 13.02 -9.52
C ASP A 249 15.87 13.34 -9.05
N ASP A 250 15.68 14.46 -8.37
CA ASP A 250 14.38 14.88 -7.85
C ASP A 250 13.37 15.18 -8.97
N ASN A 251 13.83 15.62 -10.12
CA ASN A 251 12.97 16.00 -11.26
C ASN A 251 12.71 14.83 -12.23
N ARG A 252 13.55 13.79 -12.19
CA ARG A 252 13.43 12.65 -13.10
C ARG A 252 12.12 11.91 -12.93
N LEU A 253 11.73 11.63 -11.68
CA LEU A 253 10.51 10.89 -11.38
C LEU A 253 9.27 11.68 -11.78
N GLU A 254 9.24 12.97 -11.48
CA GLU A 254 8.11 13.82 -11.85
C GLU A 254 7.94 13.93 -13.37
N TYR A 255 9.05 14.09 -14.08
CA TYR A 255 9.05 14.10 -15.52
C TYR A 255 8.60 12.75 -16.13
N ALA A 256 9.09 11.63 -15.62
CA ALA A 256 8.72 10.30 -16.08
C ALA A 256 7.22 10.01 -15.89
N ILE A 257 6.65 10.44 -14.76
CA ILE A 257 5.22 10.34 -14.47
C ILE A 257 4.42 11.21 -15.44
N GLN A 258 4.82 12.45 -15.63
CA GLN A 258 4.16 13.36 -16.57
C GLN A 258 4.18 12.79 -18.01
N TRP A 259 5.34 12.29 -18.42
CA TRP A 259 5.50 11.64 -19.73
C TRP A 259 4.60 10.41 -19.89
N ALA A 260 4.45 9.60 -18.84
CA ALA A 260 3.58 8.43 -18.82
C ALA A 260 2.09 8.81 -18.89
N ARG A 261 1.69 9.90 -18.21
CA ARG A 261 0.32 10.46 -18.27
C ARG A 261 -0.03 10.95 -19.68
N GLU A 262 0.84 11.74 -20.27
CA GLU A 262 0.63 12.31 -21.62
C GLU A 262 0.44 11.24 -22.69
N ARG A 263 0.93 10.01 -22.44
CA ARG A 263 0.81 8.85 -23.34
C ARG A 263 -0.24 7.84 -22.90
N ASN A 264 -1.05 8.17 -21.90
CA ASN A 264 -2.07 7.29 -21.31
C ASN A 264 -1.53 5.94 -20.75
N PHE A 265 -0.26 5.88 -20.38
CA PHE A 265 0.28 4.73 -19.62
C PHE A 265 -0.16 4.74 -18.17
N LEU A 266 -0.42 5.94 -17.62
CA LEU A 266 -1.00 6.16 -16.30
C LEU A 266 -2.19 7.09 -16.45
N SER A 267 -3.31 6.75 -15.84
CA SER A 267 -4.40 7.71 -15.61
C SER A 267 -3.95 8.78 -14.61
N ASP A 268 -4.67 9.90 -14.56
CA ASP A 268 -4.39 10.95 -13.57
C ASP A 268 -4.47 10.42 -12.14
N GLU A 269 -5.43 9.55 -11.85
CA GLU A 269 -5.62 8.91 -10.55
C GLU A 269 -4.49 7.91 -10.22
N GLU A 270 -4.08 7.09 -11.21
CA GLU A 270 -2.95 6.18 -11.05
C GLU A 270 -1.64 6.93 -10.82
N ALA A 271 -1.45 8.06 -11.51
CA ALA A 271 -0.26 8.89 -11.33
C ALA A 271 -0.19 9.48 -9.91
N GLU A 272 -1.29 10.04 -9.40
CA GLU A 272 -1.32 10.60 -8.04
C GLU A 272 -1.12 9.52 -6.97
N ALA A 273 -1.80 8.38 -7.08
CA ALA A 273 -1.66 7.25 -6.17
C ALA A 273 -0.25 6.62 -6.23
N SER A 274 0.33 6.52 -7.44
CA SER A 274 1.64 5.89 -7.64
C SER A 274 2.80 6.79 -7.23
N ILE A 275 2.67 8.12 -7.30
CA ILE A 275 3.75 9.06 -6.95
C ILE A 275 4.22 8.85 -5.51
N GLY A 276 3.31 8.83 -4.55
CA GLY A 276 3.64 8.63 -3.15
C GLY A 276 4.27 7.26 -2.89
N SER A 277 3.69 6.21 -3.45
CA SER A 277 4.15 4.83 -3.33
C SER A 277 5.53 4.62 -3.96
N LEU A 278 5.75 5.14 -5.18
CA LEU A 278 7.03 5.05 -5.87
C LEU A 278 8.13 5.85 -5.15
N LYS A 279 7.82 7.08 -4.70
CA LYS A 279 8.76 7.90 -3.92
C LYS A 279 9.17 7.21 -2.63
N LEU A 280 8.23 6.63 -1.90
CA LEU A 280 8.49 5.89 -0.67
C LEU A 280 9.27 4.60 -0.93
N GLY A 281 8.87 3.83 -1.95
CA GLY A 281 9.57 2.61 -2.36
C GLY A 281 11.04 2.87 -2.69
N TYR A 282 11.32 3.93 -3.44
CA TYR A 282 12.68 4.35 -3.75
C TYR A 282 13.48 4.80 -2.51
N ALA A 283 12.86 5.59 -1.63
CA ALA A 283 13.50 6.02 -0.39
C ALA A 283 13.90 4.80 0.46
N LEU A 284 13.01 3.82 0.58
CA LEU A 284 13.27 2.60 1.33
C LEU A 284 14.36 1.74 0.66
N ALA A 285 14.34 1.60 -0.66
CA ALA A 285 15.38 0.85 -1.39
C ALA A 285 16.76 1.50 -1.22
N ARG A 286 16.85 2.82 -1.33
CA ARG A 286 18.09 3.59 -1.12
C ARG A 286 18.64 3.42 0.29
N GLU A 287 17.79 3.52 1.30
CA GLU A 287 18.19 3.34 2.70
C GLU A 287 18.50 1.88 3.03
N ALA A 288 17.79 0.93 2.40
CA ALA A 288 18.07 -0.50 2.53
C ALA A 288 19.50 -0.84 2.09
N ALA A 289 19.94 -0.26 0.98
CA ALA A 289 21.30 -0.41 0.49
C ALA A 289 22.34 -0.02 1.55
N ARG A 290 22.11 1.05 2.29
CA ARG A 290 22.96 1.52 3.39
C ARG A 290 22.87 0.65 4.63
N PHE A 291 21.69 0.07 4.88
CA PHE A 291 21.41 -0.71 6.08
C PHE A 291 22.01 -2.12 6.05
N VAL A 292 22.12 -2.72 4.86
CA VAL A 292 22.69 -4.08 4.67
C VAL A 292 24.21 -4.08 4.69
N THR A 293 24.86 -2.96 4.42
CA THR A 293 26.32 -2.80 4.38
C THR A 293 26.98 -2.57 5.75
N VAL A 294 26.23 -2.53 6.84
CA VAL A 294 26.71 -2.44 8.23
C VAL A 294 26.46 -3.76 8.94
#